data_20533ff3f43cb6e622f0a3ed97a79fae
#
_entry.id   20533ff3f43cb6e622f0a3ed97a79fae
#
_cell.length_a   1.000
_cell.length_b   1.000
_cell.length_c   1.000
_cell.angle_alpha   90.00
_cell.angle_beta   90.00
_cell.angle_gamma   90.00
#
_symmetry.space_group_name_H-M   'P 1'
#
loop_
_entity.id
_entity.type
_entity.pdbx_description
1 polymer ?
#
loop_
_entity_poly.entity_id
_entity_poly.type
_entity_poly.pdbx_seq_one_letter_code
_entity_poly.pdbx_strand_id
1 'polypeptide(L)'
;AIKIKEAGADAIPVSNHGGRQLDSATAAINMLPLIRKSVGSNFPLIFDSGIRSGSDIVRALAFGADYTMIGRPVMYAMGADGKRGLRRIVEIIKGEVSTTLGLVGLNDINDVTSEIVIDNTINKVNY
;
A
#
# COMPACT_ATOMS: atom_id res chain seq x y z
N ALA A 1 -7.09 -11.03 11.41
CA ALA A 1 -5.63 -11.05 11.30
C ALA A 1 -4.99 -11.94 12.36
N ILE A 2 -5.27 -11.74 13.67
CA ILE A 2 -4.68 -12.52 14.76
C ILE A 2 -4.88 -14.02 14.55
N LYS A 3 -6.11 -14.48 14.34
CA LYS A 3 -6.40 -15.91 14.10
C LYS A 3 -5.66 -16.51 12.92
N ILE A 4 -5.38 -15.75 11.87
CA ILE A 4 -4.62 -16.19 10.70
C ILE A 4 -3.16 -16.41 11.09
N LYS A 5 -2.58 -15.47 11.84
CA LYS A 5 -1.22 -15.57 12.37
C LYS A 5 -1.08 -16.79 13.31
N GLU A 6 -2.04 -16.97 14.23
CA GLU A 6 -2.07 -18.12 15.16
C GLU A 6 -2.23 -19.47 14.44
N ALA A 7 -2.88 -19.48 13.28
CA ALA A 7 -3.00 -20.66 12.43
C ALA A 7 -1.72 -21.00 11.65
N GLY A 8 -0.64 -20.22 11.80
CA GLY A 8 0.66 -20.50 11.21
C GLY A 8 0.88 -19.94 9.81
N ALA A 9 0.11 -18.91 9.40
CA ALA A 9 0.38 -18.24 8.14
C ALA A 9 1.69 -17.41 8.24
N ASP A 10 2.46 -17.36 7.14
CA ASP A 10 3.73 -16.60 7.07
C ASP A 10 3.52 -15.10 6.78
N ALA A 11 2.38 -14.73 6.19
CA ALA A 11 2.02 -13.35 5.87
C ALA A 11 0.49 -13.19 5.78
N ILE A 12 0.01 -11.95 5.81
CA ILE A 12 -1.41 -11.63 5.61
C ILE A 12 -1.56 -10.65 4.45
N PRO A 13 -2.29 -11.01 3.37
CA PRO A 13 -2.73 -10.04 2.38
C PRO A 13 -3.88 -9.19 2.95
N VAL A 14 -3.68 -7.88 3.01
CA VAL A 14 -4.71 -6.89 3.37
C VAL A 14 -5.33 -6.37 2.08
N SER A 15 -6.53 -6.84 1.78
CA SER A 15 -7.20 -6.65 0.50
C SER A 15 -8.71 -6.54 0.66
N ASN A 16 -9.37 -5.72 -0.16
CA ASN A 16 -10.81 -5.76 -0.40
C ASN A 16 -11.14 -6.13 -1.85
N HIS A 17 -10.21 -6.81 -2.54
CA HIS A 17 -10.33 -7.21 -3.93
C HIS A 17 -10.60 -6.04 -4.90
N GLY A 18 -10.10 -4.84 -4.57
CA GLY A 18 -10.34 -3.63 -5.35
C GLY A 18 -11.80 -3.15 -5.31
N GLY A 19 -12.54 -3.47 -4.24
CA GLY A 19 -13.96 -3.13 -4.05
C GLY A 19 -14.93 -3.97 -4.88
N ARG A 20 -14.49 -5.08 -5.49
CA ARG A 20 -15.29 -5.84 -6.46
C ARG A 20 -16.19 -6.90 -5.85
N GLN A 21 -15.92 -7.35 -4.62
CA GLN A 21 -16.67 -8.41 -3.96
C GLN A 21 -17.78 -7.87 -3.06
N LEU A 22 -17.50 -6.81 -2.31
CA LEU A 22 -18.46 -6.16 -1.43
C LEU A 22 -18.28 -4.64 -1.54
N ASP A 23 -19.24 -3.98 -2.17
CA ASP A 23 -19.18 -2.55 -2.49
C ASP A 23 -19.14 -1.66 -1.22
N SER A 24 -19.85 -2.07 -0.18
CA SER A 24 -19.88 -1.39 1.13
C SER A 24 -18.69 -1.69 2.04
N ALA A 25 -17.69 -2.48 1.57
CA ALA A 25 -16.54 -2.78 2.38
C ALA A 25 -15.66 -1.52 2.62
N THR A 26 -15.14 -1.41 3.82
CA THR A 26 -14.15 -0.37 4.16
C THR A 26 -12.94 -0.44 3.21
N ALA A 27 -12.42 0.72 2.82
CA ALA A 27 -11.19 0.78 2.03
C ALA A 27 -10.05 0.05 2.76
N ALA A 28 -9.36 -0.84 2.05
CA ALA A 28 -8.33 -1.71 2.65
C ALA A 28 -7.22 -0.90 3.33
N ILE A 29 -6.89 0.28 2.79
CA ILE A 29 -5.86 1.17 3.37
C ILE A 29 -6.22 1.62 4.79
N ASN A 30 -7.50 1.82 5.11
CA ASN A 30 -7.94 2.23 6.44
C ASN A 30 -7.83 1.09 7.47
N MET A 31 -7.84 -0.15 6.99
CA MET A 31 -7.68 -1.33 7.84
C MET A 31 -6.23 -1.68 8.12
N LEU A 32 -5.31 -1.23 7.28
CA LEU A 32 -3.90 -1.60 7.34
C LEU A 32 -3.23 -1.22 8.68
N PRO A 33 -3.35 0.02 9.21
CA PRO A 33 -2.76 0.38 10.51
C PRO A 33 -3.33 -0.43 11.67
N LEU A 34 -4.63 -0.73 11.63
CA LEU A 34 -5.31 -1.51 12.67
C LEU A 34 -4.81 -2.97 12.66
N ILE A 35 -4.62 -3.55 11.47
CA ILE A 35 -4.08 -4.89 11.30
C ILE A 35 -2.62 -4.90 11.74
N ARG A 36 -1.79 -3.94 11.33
CA ARG A 36 -0.41 -3.80 11.76
C ARG A 36 -0.30 -3.77 13.28
N LYS A 37 -1.11 -2.95 13.93
CA LYS A 37 -1.16 -2.87 15.39
C LYS A 37 -1.51 -4.23 16.04
N SER A 38 -2.40 -5.02 15.42
CA SER A 38 -2.87 -6.28 15.98
C SER A 38 -1.89 -7.44 15.82
N VAL A 39 -1.08 -7.45 14.73
CA VAL A 39 -0.16 -8.56 14.44
C VAL A 39 1.29 -8.27 14.87
N GLY A 40 1.60 -7.01 15.21
CA GLY A 40 2.93 -6.56 15.60
C GLY A 40 3.80 -6.13 14.40
N SER A 41 4.94 -5.50 14.69
CA SER A 41 5.83 -4.92 13.67
C SER A 41 6.49 -5.93 12.73
N ASN A 42 6.75 -7.13 13.21
CA ASN A 42 7.57 -8.12 12.51
C ASN A 42 6.78 -9.13 11.66
N PHE A 43 5.44 -9.08 11.70
CA PHE A 43 4.63 -10.02 10.92
C PHE A 43 4.36 -9.45 9.52
N PRO A 44 4.73 -10.16 8.42
CA PRO A 44 4.62 -9.61 7.08
C PRO A 44 3.18 -9.29 6.65
N LEU A 45 2.96 -8.06 6.20
CA LEU A 45 1.70 -7.62 5.61
C LEU A 45 1.90 -7.25 4.14
N ILE A 46 1.08 -7.84 3.28
CA ILE A 46 1.07 -7.58 1.84
C ILE A 46 -0.19 -6.75 1.56
N PHE A 47 -0.03 -5.55 1.06
CA PHE A 47 -1.18 -4.67 0.78
C PHE A 47 -1.52 -4.64 -0.71
N ASP A 48 -2.80 -4.77 -1.03
CA ASP A 48 -3.34 -4.44 -2.35
C ASP A 48 -4.65 -3.67 -2.24
N SER A 49 -5.27 -3.38 -3.36
CA SER A 49 -6.50 -2.59 -3.47
C SER A 49 -6.28 -1.08 -3.44
N GLY A 50 -6.32 -0.52 -4.62
CA GLY A 50 -6.25 0.92 -4.81
C GLY A 50 -4.89 1.47 -5.25
N ILE A 51 -3.83 0.69 -5.24
CA ILE A 51 -2.52 1.12 -5.73
C ILE A 51 -2.58 1.44 -7.24
N ARG A 52 -2.23 2.68 -7.59
CA ARG A 52 -2.20 3.20 -8.97
C ARG A 52 -0.91 3.90 -9.31
N SER A 53 -0.18 4.38 -8.31
CA SER A 53 0.99 5.25 -8.43
C SER A 53 2.07 4.87 -7.42
N GLY A 54 3.27 5.42 -7.60
CA GLY A 54 4.35 5.29 -6.62
C GLY A 54 4.02 5.95 -5.28
N SER A 55 3.25 7.03 -5.27
CA SER A 55 2.81 7.67 -4.02
C SER A 55 1.85 6.79 -3.21
N ASP A 56 1.01 5.98 -3.88
CA ASP A 56 0.16 5.02 -3.18
C ASP A 56 0.98 3.91 -2.50
N ILE A 57 2.09 3.50 -3.13
CA ILE A 57 3.03 2.53 -2.55
C ILE A 57 3.65 3.12 -1.28
N VAL A 58 4.24 4.31 -1.37
CA VAL A 58 4.87 4.97 -0.20
C VAL A 58 3.86 5.15 0.93
N ARG A 59 2.63 5.54 0.62
CA ARG A 59 1.56 5.65 1.61
C ARG A 59 1.22 4.31 2.25
N ALA A 60 1.12 3.23 1.47
CA ALA A 60 0.82 1.91 2.01
C ALA A 60 1.92 1.42 2.96
N LEU A 61 3.20 1.65 2.62
CA LEU A 61 4.33 1.34 3.49
C LEU A 61 4.26 2.16 4.78
N ALA A 62 3.98 3.46 4.71
CA ALA A 62 3.80 4.33 5.88
C ALA A 62 2.67 3.86 6.81
N PHE A 63 1.63 3.25 6.26
CA PHE A 63 0.55 2.63 7.03
C PHE A 63 0.84 1.22 7.52
N GLY A 64 2.05 0.69 7.27
CA GLY A 64 2.55 -0.54 7.86
C GLY A 64 2.48 -1.77 6.94
N ALA A 65 2.37 -1.61 5.63
CA ALA A 65 2.65 -2.69 4.69
C ALA A 65 4.15 -2.96 4.60
N ASP A 66 4.53 -4.22 4.42
CA ASP A 66 5.91 -4.58 4.06
C ASP A 66 6.04 -4.74 2.54
N TYR A 67 4.96 -5.15 1.88
CA TYR A 67 4.90 -5.35 0.44
C TYR A 67 3.60 -4.81 -0.14
N THR A 68 3.64 -4.44 -1.41
CA THR A 68 2.45 -4.00 -2.16
C THR A 68 2.25 -4.81 -3.43
N MET A 69 1.00 -5.04 -3.80
CA MET A 69 0.63 -5.65 -5.08
C MET A 69 -0.20 -4.69 -5.93
N ILE A 70 0.03 -4.74 -7.24
CA ILE A 70 -0.59 -3.85 -8.21
C ILE A 70 -1.38 -4.70 -9.22
N GLY A 71 -2.65 -4.42 -9.38
CA GLY A 71 -3.53 -5.13 -10.33
C GLY A 71 -3.77 -4.34 -11.62
N ARG A 72 -4.78 -3.48 -11.62
CA ARG A 72 -5.28 -2.78 -12.82
C ARG A 72 -4.24 -2.01 -13.63
N PRO A 73 -3.27 -1.28 -13.06
CA PRO A 73 -2.24 -0.62 -13.85
C PRO A 73 -1.42 -1.60 -14.69
N VAL A 74 -1.08 -2.78 -14.16
CA VAL A 74 -0.37 -3.83 -14.88
C VAL A 74 -1.23 -4.38 -16.02
N MET A 75 -2.51 -4.64 -15.78
CA MET A 75 -3.44 -5.13 -16.80
C MET A 75 -3.59 -4.13 -17.96
N TYR A 76 -3.73 -2.84 -17.65
CA TYR A 76 -3.83 -1.79 -18.67
C TYR A 76 -2.54 -1.66 -19.47
N ALA A 77 -1.39 -1.70 -18.80
CA ALA A 77 -0.09 -1.63 -19.45
C ALA A 77 0.15 -2.81 -20.39
N MET A 78 -0.22 -4.01 -19.96
CA MET A 78 -0.13 -5.21 -20.80
C MET A 78 -1.12 -5.16 -21.97
N GLY A 79 -2.33 -4.67 -21.75
CA GLY A 79 -3.32 -4.48 -22.82
C GLY A 79 -2.89 -3.44 -23.85
N ALA A 80 -2.17 -2.41 -23.43
CA ALA A 80 -1.68 -1.36 -24.32
C ALA A 80 -0.49 -1.80 -25.20
N ASP A 81 0.50 -2.51 -24.64
CA ASP A 81 1.75 -2.85 -25.34
C ASP A 81 2.44 -4.13 -24.80
N GLY A 82 1.68 -5.09 -24.35
CA GLY A 82 2.19 -6.39 -23.92
C GLY A 82 3.40 -6.31 -22.99
N LYS A 83 4.47 -7.03 -23.33
CA LYS A 83 5.70 -7.07 -22.53
C LYS A 83 6.39 -5.70 -22.39
N ARG A 84 6.31 -4.83 -23.40
CA ARG A 84 6.88 -3.49 -23.32
C ARG A 84 6.08 -2.62 -22.36
N GLY A 85 4.74 -2.70 -22.42
CA GLY A 85 3.85 -2.04 -21.47
C GLY A 85 4.14 -2.43 -20.04
N LEU A 86 4.34 -3.73 -19.77
CA LEU A 86 4.71 -4.22 -18.44
C LEU A 86 6.04 -3.62 -17.94
N ARG A 87 7.06 -3.58 -18.78
CA ARG A 87 8.33 -2.93 -18.41
C ARG A 87 8.12 -1.45 -18.14
N ARG A 88 7.35 -0.76 -19.00
CA ARG A 88 7.10 0.67 -18.87
C ARG A 88 6.37 1.05 -17.59
N ILE A 89 5.35 0.29 -17.17
CA ILE A 89 4.63 0.58 -15.92
C ILE A 89 5.53 0.40 -14.70
N VAL A 90 6.42 -0.60 -14.69
CA VAL A 90 7.39 -0.78 -13.61
C VAL A 90 8.34 0.42 -13.53
N GLU A 91 8.86 0.91 -14.67
CA GLU A 91 9.72 2.10 -14.71
C GLU A 91 9.01 3.35 -14.21
N ILE A 92 7.76 3.57 -14.65
CA ILE A 92 6.93 4.70 -14.20
C ILE A 92 6.78 4.67 -12.68
N ILE A 93 6.32 3.55 -12.13
CA ILE A 93 6.08 3.41 -10.70
C ILE A 93 7.37 3.58 -9.89
N LYS A 94 8.49 3.01 -10.35
CA LYS A 94 9.80 3.22 -9.70
C LYS A 94 10.19 4.70 -9.69
N GLY A 95 9.99 5.42 -10.79
CA GLY A 95 10.23 6.86 -10.87
C GLY A 95 9.33 7.66 -9.92
N GLU A 96 8.05 7.31 -9.85
CA GLU A 96 7.09 7.96 -8.96
C GLU A 96 7.41 7.69 -7.47
N VAL A 97 7.83 6.47 -7.11
CA VAL A 97 8.31 6.16 -5.74
C VAL A 97 9.51 7.04 -5.40
N SER A 98 10.53 7.07 -6.28
CA SER A 98 11.72 7.90 -6.05
C SER A 98 11.39 9.38 -5.89
N THR A 99 10.51 9.91 -6.74
CA THR A 99 10.05 11.30 -6.65
C THR A 99 9.30 11.54 -5.34
N THR A 100 8.42 10.63 -4.95
CA THR A 100 7.64 10.75 -3.71
C THR A 100 8.56 10.75 -2.48
N LEU A 101 9.54 9.84 -2.43
CA LEU A 101 10.53 9.80 -1.34
C LEU A 101 11.27 11.14 -1.24
N GLY A 102 11.77 11.68 -2.36
CA GLY A 102 12.44 12.98 -2.37
C GLY A 102 11.54 14.12 -1.88
N LEU A 103 10.26 14.12 -2.24
CA LEU A 103 9.30 15.15 -1.81
C LEU A 103 8.97 15.08 -0.31
N VAL A 104 9.05 13.91 0.31
CA VAL A 104 8.85 13.75 1.76
C VAL A 104 10.17 13.76 2.55
N GLY A 105 11.30 14.06 1.88
CA GLY A 105 12.61 14.21 2.51
C GLY A 105 13.33 12.89 2.82
N LEU A 106 12.97 11.81 2.15
CA LEU A 106 13.58 10.49 2.32
C LEU A 106 14.43 10.10 1.10
N ASN A 107 15.49 9.33 1.35
CA ASN A 107 16.39 8.80 0.31
C ASN A 107 16.22 7.29 0.10
N ASP A 108 15.70 6.57 1.07
CA ASP A 108 15.51 5.12 1.03
C ASP A 108 14.06 4.77 1.36
N ILE A 109 13.53 3.79 0.65
CA ILE A 109 12.18 3.27 0.88
C ILE A 109 12.05 2.58 2.24
N ASN A 110 13.15 2.05 2.77
CA ASN A 110 13.20 1.42 4.07
C ASN A 110 13.07 2.41 5.24
N ASP A 111 13.26 3.71 4.97
CA ASP A 111 13.11 4.78 5.96
C ASP A 111 11.66 5.28 6.06
N VAL A 112 10.75 4.71 5.25
CA VAL A 112 9.34 5.10 5.28
C VAL A 112 8.69 4.65 6.58
N THR A 113 8.22 5.62 7.35
CA THR A 113 7.46 5.41 8.60
C THR A 113 6.14 6.15 8.58
N SER A 114 5.29 5.91 9.58
CA SER A 114 4.01 6.61 9.73
C SER A 114 4.15 8.13 9.94
N GLU A 115 5.34 8.62 10.25
CA GLU A 115 5.61 10.04 10.48
C GLU A 115 5.43 10.91 9.22
N ILE A 116 5.56 10.32 8.02
CA ILE A 116 5.33 11.04 6.76
C ILE A 116 3.84 11.20 6.42
N VAL A 117 2.93 10.60 7.20
CA VAL A 117 1.49 10.66 6.96
C VAL A 117 0.84 11.59 7.95
N ILE A 118 0.15 12.63 7.45
CA ILE A 118 -0.67 13.49 8.29
C ILE A 118 -1.96 12.73 8.63
N ASP A 119 -2.15 12.43 9.91
CA ASP A 119 -3.42 11.91 10.40
C ASP A 119 -4.46 13.04 10.45
N ASN A 120 -5.43 13.00 9.54
CA ASN A 120 -6.51 13.98 9.50
C ASN A 120 -7.40 13.97 10.76
N THR A 121 -7.22 13.03 11.67
CA THR A 121 -7.89 13.05 12.99
C THR A 121 -7.33 14.13 13.91
N ILE A 122 -6.10 14.60 13.66
CA ILE A 122 -5.48 15.70 14.42
C ILE A 122 -6.09 17.06 14.05
N ASN A 123 -6.71 17.19 12.89
CA ASN A 123 -7.32 18.44 12.40
C ASN A 123 -8.77 18.67 12.88
N LYS A 124 -9.22 18.07 13.96
CA LYS A 124 -10.31 18.64 14.75
C LYS A 124 -9.77 19.76 15.63
N VAL A 125 -9.14 20.75 14.99
CA VAL A 125 -8.94 22.05 15.62
C VAL A 125 -10.33 22.66 15.73
N ASN A 126 -10.84 22.74 16.95
CA ASN A 126 -12.02 23.51 17.27
C ASN A 126 -11.75 24.97 16.87
N TYR A 127 -12.42 25.45 15.82
CA TYR A 127 -12.61 26.87 15.57
C TYR A 127 -13.77 27.35 16.41
#